data_b73a435a183835ec78243d91e167d18d
#
_entry.id   b73a435a183835ec78243d91e167d18d
#
_cell.length_a   1.000
_cell.length_b   1.000
_cell.length_c   1.000
_cell.angle_alpha   90.00
_cell.angle_beta   90.00
_cell.angle_gamma   90.00
#
_symmetry.space_group_name_H-M   'P 1'
#
loop_
_entity.id
_entity.type
_entity.pdbx_description
1 polymer ?
#
loop_
_entity_poly.entity_id
_entity_poly.type
_entity_poly.pdbx_seq_one_letter_code
_entity_poly.pdbx_strand_id
1 'polypeptide(L)'
;RQGWAFRHRGRAVTAGDYEALAMESSGSILKAKCFPGQGRVNLVLLLREHNRELENFDLVKRECLQYMEDKIPASLLENRKFRILEPQFIHMAVKAEIRVRDMNQILETRQRILKALHLFLNPMEGNFQGNGWEIGVVPNQIQILNELRGVQGVEIVTSLRLILQTEQNGRLVELDTEELEKFPYAVAVEGEHQIDITTGGGAD
;
A
#
# COMPACT_ATOMS: atom_id res chain seq x y z
N ARG A 1 -2.92 4.90 25.07
CA ARG A 1 -1.97 3.77 24.99
C ARG A 1 -2.10 2.74 26.14
N GLN A 2 -2.88 2.96 27.18
CA GLN A 2 -3.02 2.03 28.32
C GLN A 2 -4.23 1.07 28.24
N GLY A 3 -5.09 1.19 27.27
CA GLY A 3 -6.35 0.40 27.18
C GLY A 3 -6.21 -1.05 26.71
N TRP A 4 -5.12 -1.41 26.05
CA TRP A 4 -4.93 -2.73 25.41
C TRP A 4 -4.38 -3.78 26.35
N ALA A 5 -3.45 -3.43 27.22
CA ALA A 5 -2.81 -4.35 28.17
C ALA A 5 -3.78 -5.02 29.15
N PHE A 6 -4.92 -4.39 29.43
CA PHE A 6 -5.93 -4.91 30.34
C PHE A 6 -6.90 -5.92 29.72
N ARG A 7 -7.09 -5.94 28.40
CA ARG A 7 -8.07 -6.83 27.75
C ARG A 7 -7.64 -8.28 27.66
N HIS A 8 -6.37 -8.57 27.42
CA HIS A 8 -5.91 -9.93 27.09
C HIS A 8 -4.69 -10.41 27.89
N ARG A 9 -4.32 -9.75 29.00
CA ARG A 9 -3.15 -10.12 29.82
C ARG A 9 -1.86 -10.32 29.00
N GLY A 10 -1.68 -9.51 27.92
CA GLY A 10 -0.53 -9.59 27.03
C GLY A 10 -0.51 -10.81 26.09
N ARG A 11 -1.62 -11.53 25.93
CA ARG A 11 -1.74 -12.65 24.98
C ARG A 11 -2.54 -12.29 23.75
N ALA A 12 -2.11 -12.78 22.59
CA ALA A 12 -2.82 -12.61 21.33
C ALA A 12 -3.99 -13.60 21.25
N VAL A 13 -5.20 -13.07 21.06
CA VAL A 13 -6.44 -13.84 20.91
C VAL A 13 -7.16 -13.45 19.62
N THR A 14 -7.21 -12.16 19.31
CA THR A 14 -7.87 -11.62 18.13
C THR A 14 -6.87 -11.16 17.06
N ALA A 15 -7.32 -10.97 15.83
CA ALA A 15 -6.51 -10.39 14.75
C ALA A 15 -5.85 -9.07 15.19
N GLY A 16 -6.64 -8.20 15.83
CA GLY A 16 -6.14 -6.92 16.34
C GLY A 16 -5.05 -7.05 17.41
N ASP A 17 -5.07 -8.12 18.22
CA ASP A 17 -4.02 -8.35 19.21
C ASP A 17 -2.69 -8.68 18.53
N TYR A 18 -2.71 -9.53 17.48
CA TYR A 18 -1.50 -9.85 16.70
C TYR A 18 -0.94 -8.60 16.01
N GLU A 19 -1.80 -7.77 15.43
CA GLU A 19 -1.40 -6.51 14.80
C GLU A 19 -0.77 -5.54 15.82
N ALA A 20 -1.39 -5.37 16.98
CA ALA A 20 -0.89 -4.51 18.05
C ALA A 20 0.47 -4.97 18.59
N LEU A 21 0.61 -6.27 18.88
CA LEU A 21 1.87 -6.85 19.34
C LEU A 21 2.99 -6.70 18.31
N ALA A 22 2.67 -6.88 17.02
CA ALA A 22 3.65 -6.63 15.97
C ALA A 22 4.11 -5.18 15.96
N MET A 23 3.19 -4.23 16.03
CA MET A 23 3.53 -2.80 16.07
C MET A 23 4.33 -2.40 17.30
N GLU A 24 4.14 -3.11 18.43
CA GLU A 24 4.93 -2.89 19.65
C GLU A 24 6.34 -3.46 19.56
N SER A 25 6.53 -4.52 18.76
CA SER A 25 7.80 -5.27 18.67
C SER A 25 8.93 -4.47 18.04
N SER A 26 8.63 -3.61 17.06
CA SER A 26 9.66 -2.84 16.35
C SER A 26 9.11 -1.55 15.79
N GLY A 27 9.85 -0.45 15.98
CA GLY A 27 9.56 0.86 15.37
C GLY A 27 9.75 0.89 13.84
N SER A 28 10.39 -0.14 13.27
CA SER A 28 10.57 -0.26 11.81
C SER A 28 9.29 -0.72 11.11
N ILE A 29 8.30 -1.23 11.83
CA ILE A 29 7.03 -1.66 11.26
C ILE A 29 6.13 -0.44 11.08
N LEU A 30 5.70 -0.20 9.84
CA LEU A 30 4.75 0.85 9.49
C LEU A 30 3.32 0.40 9.74
N LYS A 31 2.97 -0.79 9.23
CA LYS A 31 1.66 -1.41 9.36
C LYS A 31 1.80 -2.91 9.55
N ALA A 32 0.89 -3.47 10.30
CA ALA A 32 0.72 -4.91 10.44
C ALA A 32 -0.74 -5.25 10.16
N LYS A 33 -0.98 -6.33 9.41
CA LYS A 33 -2.32 -6.85 9.13
C LYS A 33 -2.34 -8.34 9.35
N CYS A 34 -3.29 -8.79 10.15
CA CYS A 34 -3.50 -10.20 10.45
C CYS A 34 -4.59 -10.78 9.54
N PHE A 35 -4.25 -11.87 8.88
CA PHE A 35 -5.17 -12.65 8.03
C PHE A 35 -5.38 -14.03 8.66
N PRO A 36 -6.40 -14.19 9.52
CA PRO A 36 -6.72 -15.47 10.11
C PRO A 36 -7.48 -16.35 9.10
N GLY A 37 -7.23 -17.64 9.12
CA GLY A 37 -7.98 -18.59 8.27
C GLY A 37 -7.53 -20.02 8.43
N GLN A 38 -8.49 -20.96 8.39
CA GLN A 38 -8.25 -22.41 8.43
C GLN A 38 -7.30 -22.89 9.55
N GLY A 39 -7.43 -22.29 10.75
CA GLY A 39 -6.57 -22.62 11.89
C GLY A 39 -5.12 -22.13 11.76
N ARG A 40 -4.88 -21.17 10.85
CA ARG A 40 -3.58 -20.51 10.63
C ARG A 40 -3.73 -19.02 10.84
N VAL A 41 -2.62 -18.38 11.15
CA VAL A 41 -2.51 -16.93 11.29
C VAL A 41 -1.35 -16.46 10.42
N ASN A 42 -1.67 -15.66 9.40
CA ASN A 42 -0.68 -14.97 8.59
C ASN A 42 -0.66 -13.49 9.01
N LEU A 43 0.45 -13.05 9.56
CA LEU A 43 0.70 -11.68 9.95
C LEU A 43 1.57 -11.03 8.89
N VAL A 44 1.05 -10.07 8.16
CA VAL A 44 1.77 -9.34 7.11
C VAL A 44 2.31 -8.05 7.68
N LEU A 45 3.59 -7.79 7.52
CA LEU A 45 4.28 -6.60 8.01
C LEU A 45 4.73 -5.72 6.85
N LEU A 46 4.27 -4.48 6.82
CA LEU A 46 4.81 -3.45 5.94
C LEU A 46 5.82 -2.61 6.74
N LEU A 47 7.06 -2.55 6.25
CA LEU A 47 8.11 -1.77 6.89
C LEU A 47 8.10 -0.31 6.41
N ARG A 48 8.59 0.61 7.25
CA ARG A 48 8.73 2.04 6.92
C ARG A 48 9.67 2.26 5.75
N GLU A 49 10.73 1.47 5.67
CA GLU A 49 11.76 1.52 4.63
C GLU A 49 11.67 0.30 3.72
N HIS A 50 10.49 0.10 3.11
CA HIS A 50 10.22 -1.04 2.25
C HIS A 50 11.06 -1.11 0.96
N ASN A 51 11.76 -0.01 0.60
CA ASN A 51 12.64 0.04 -0.57
C ASN A 51 14.10 -0.39 -0.28
N ARG A 52 14.41 -0.77 0.96
CA ARG A 52 15.75 -1.20 1.35
C ARG A 52 15.78 -2.69 1.62
N GLU A 53 16.69 -3.34 0.94
CA GLU A 53 17.24 -4.70 0.98
C GLU A 53 16.51 -5.75 1.85
N LEU A 54 16.34 -6.94 1.29
CA LEU A 54 15.74 -8.15 1.88
C LEU A 54 16.26 -8.49 3.30
N GLU A 55 17.50 -8.13 3.61
CA GLU A 55 18.12 -8.37 4.92
C GLU A 55 17.39 -7.67 6.07
N ASN A 56 16.77 -6.52 5.81
CA ASN A 56 16.08 -5.76 6.84
C ASN A 56 14.73 -6.40 7.24
N PHE A 57 14.02 -7.00 6.29
CA PHE A 57 12.77 -7.69 6.61
C PHE A 57 12.99 -8.92 7.49
N ASP A 58 13.98 -9.75 7.18
CA ASP A 58 14.29 -10.96 7.97
C ASP A 58 14.75 -10.64 9.39
N LEU A 59 15.44 -9.52 9.59
CA LEU A 59 15.80 -9.04 10.92
C LEU A 59 14.55 -8.65 11.73
N VAL A 60 13.71 -7.77 11.17
CA VAL A 60 12.48 -7.29 11.82
C VAL A 60 11.52 -8.45 12.08
N LYS A 61 11.42 -9.39 11.15
CA LYS A 61 10.62 -10.61 11.32
C LYS A 61 11.08 -11.44 12.52
N ARG A 62 12.39 -11.62 12.69
CA ARG A 62 12.95 -12.36 13.84
C ARG A 62 12.70 -11.63 15.16
N GLU A 63 12.91 -10.31 15.20
CA GLU A 63 12.62 -9.49 16.38
C GLU A 63 11.13 -9.57 16.76
N CYS A 64 10.25 -9.43 15.77
CA CYS A 64 8.81 -9.53 15.96
C CYS A 64 8.40 -10.91 16.49
N LEU A 65 8.91 -11.99 15.89
CA LEU A 65 8.62 -13.34 16.32
C LEU A 65 9.10 -13.60 17.76
N GLN A 66 10.32 -13.19 18.09
CA GLN A 66 10.88 -13.32 19.44
C GLN A 66 10.05 -12.55 20.47
N TYR A 67 9.59 -11.34 20.13
CA TYR A 67 8.73 -10.55 21.00
C TYR A 67 7.37 -11.19 21.27
N MET A 68 6.84 -11.90 20.26
CA MET A 68 5.49 -12.48 20.29
C MET A 68 5.46 -13.92 20.79
N GLU A 69 6.58 -14.61 20.88
CA GLU A 69 6.68 -16.06 21.10
C GLU A 69 5.98 -16.53 22.39
N ASP A 70 6.11 -15.79 23.48
CA ASP A 70 5.45 -16.06 24.75
C ASP A 70 3.99 -15.59 24.83
N LYS A 71 3.52 -14.85 23.82
CA LYS A 71 2.21 -14.22 23.74
C LYS A 71 1.25 -14.92 22.76
N ILE A 72 1.80 -15.81 21.93
CA ILE A 72 1.07 -16.60 20.93
C ILE A 72 0.73 -17.98 21.51
N PRO A 73 -0.45 -18.55 21.19
CA PRO A 73 -0.77 -19.92 21.55
C PRO A 73 0.28 -20.92 21.02
N ALA A 74 0.80 -21.77 21.90
CA ALA A 74 1.81 -22.78 21.56
C ALA A 74 1.39 -23.66 20.36
N SER A 75 0.11 -23.98 20.27
CA SER A 75 -0.45 -24.76 19.15
C SER A 75 -0.28 -24.12 17.76
N LEU A 76 -0.15 -22.80 17.70
CA LEU A 76 0.14 -22.09 16.45
C LEU A 76 1.62 -22.11 16.10
N LEU A 77 2.50 -22.05 17.10
CA LEU A 77 3.95 -22.10 16.93
C LEU A 77 4.43 -23.50 16.57
N GLU A 78 4.03 -24.50 17.34
CA GLU A 78 4.45 -25.90 17.17
C GLU A 78 4.10 -26.49 15.80
N ASN A 79 2.96 -26.09 15.24
CA ASN A 79 2.48 -26.59 13.95
C ASN A 79 2.81 -25.67 12.76
N ARG A 80 3.68 -24.67 12.94
CA ARG A 80 4.00 -23.65 11.94
C ARG A 80 2.74 -23.00 11.33
N LYS A 81 1.70 -22.85 12.16
CA LYS A 81 0.44 -22.23 11.77
C LYS A 81 0.48 -20.71 11.91
N PHE A 82 1.46 -20.16 12.62
CA PHE A 82 1.75 -18.74 12.67
C PHE A 82 2.86 -18.40 11.70
N ARG A 83 2.61 -17.40 10.81
CA ARG A 83 3.58 -16.95 9.82
C ARG A 83 3.64 -15.44 9.82
N ILE A 84 4.85 -14.90 9.76
CA ILE A 84 5.11 -13.49 9.48
C ILE A 84 5.56 -13.40 8.02
N LEU A 85 4.84 -12.60 7.24
CA LEU A 85 5.01 -12.50 5.79
C LEU A 85 5.24 -11.04 5.38
N GLU A 86 5.93 -10.88 4.26
CA GLU A 86 6.09 -9.63 3.54
C GLU A 86 4.87 -9.38 2.65
N PRO A 87 4.43 -8.11 2.46
CA PRO A 87 3.39 -7.80 1.50
C PRO A 87 3.90 -7.98 0.06
N GLN A 88 2.95 -8.07 -0.87
CA GLN A 88 3.25 -8.04 -2.30
C GLN A 88 3.12 -6.62 -2.80
N PHE A 89 4.22 -6.03 -3.27
CA PHE A 89 4.21 -4.68 -3.79
C PHE A 89 3.65 -4.64 -5.20
N ILE A 90 2.63 -3.81 -5.41
CA ILE A 90 2.02 -3.53 -6.70
C ILE A 90 2.41 -2.11 -7.11
N HIS A 91 3.29 -2.01 -8.07
CA HIS A 91 3.69 -0.73 -8.67
C HIS A 91 2.56 -0.22 -9.54
N MET A 92 2.01 0.92 -9.19
CA MET A 92 0.89 1.55 -9.89
C MET A 92 1.38 2.74 -10.71
N ALA A 93 1.43 2.60 -12.00
CA ALA A 93 1.65 3.68 -12.93
C ALA A 93 0.31 4.19 -13.49
N VAL A 94 0.18 5.49 -13.61
CA VAL A 94 -0.98 6.15 -14.20
C VAL A 94 -0.59 6.68 -15.58
N LYS A 95 -1.29 6.22 -16.61
CA LYS A 95 -1.23 6.80 -17.94
C LYS A 95 -2.51 7.61 -18.17
N ALA A 96 -2.40 8.93 -18.31
CA ALA A 96 -3.55 9.81 -18.46
C ALA A 96 -3.30 10.91 -19.48
N GLU A 97 -4.38 11.24 -20.20
CA GLU A 97 -4.47 12.43 -21.04
C GLU A 97 -5.35 13.46 -20.33
N ILE A 98 -4.82 14.64 -20.11
CA ILE A 98 -5.47 15.67 -19.28
C ILE A 98 -5.50 16.97 -20.07
N ARG A 99 -6.70 17.58 -20.14
CA ARG A 99 -6.85 18.91 -20.71
C ARG A 99 -6.84 19.97 -19.62
N VAL A 100 -6.10 21.03 -19.87
CA VAL A 100 -6.04 22.23 -19.04
C VAL A 100 -6.61 23.43 -19.78
N ARG A 101 -7.09 24.44 -19.05
CA ARG A 101 -7.68 25.65 -19.63
C ARG A 101 -6.64 26.62 -20.17
N ASP A 102 -5.50 26.71 -19.50
CA ASP A 102 -4.47 27.72 -19.77
C ASP A 102 -3.14 27.07 -20.14
N MET A 103 -2.64 27.37 -21.34
CA MET A 103 -1.33 26.90 -21.82
C MET A 103 -0.18 27.29 -20.88
N ASN A 104 -0.27 28.44 -20.24
CA ASN A 104 0.79 28.92 -19.34
C ASN A 104 0.89 28.10 -18.05
N GLN A 105 -0.14 27.31 -17.72
CA GLN A 105 -0.20 26.50 -16.50
C GLN A 105 0.12 25.02 -16.72
N ILE A 106 0.52 24.62 -17.92
CA ILE A 106 0.79 23.20 -18.24
C ILE A 106 1.83 22.60 -17.30
N LEU A 107 2.98 23.25 -17.15
CA LEU A 107 4.07 22.74 -16.30
C LEU A 107 3.68 22.68 -14.83
N GLU A 108 3.04 23.71 -14.35
CA GLU A 108 2.60 23.79 -12.96
C GLU A 108 1.51 22.76 -12.65
N THR A 109 0.54 22.61 -13.54
CA THR A 109 -0.52 21.59 -13.42
C THR A 109 0.06 20.19 -13.45
N ARG A 110 1.04 19.92 -14.33
CA ARG A 110 1.75 18.64 -14.35
C ARG A 110 2.42 18.32 -13.04
N GLN A 111 3.11 19.27 -12.45
CA GLN A 111 3.77 19.09 -11.13
C GLN A 111 2.74 18.82 -10.02
N ARG A 112 1.61 19.54 -10.03
CA ARG A 112 0.52 19.31 -9.08
C ARG A 112 -0.08 17.91 -9.22
N ILE A 113 -0.27 17.43 -10.46
CA ILE A 113 -0.76 16.08 -10.74
C ILE A 113 0.21 15.02 -10.21
N LEU A 114 1.50 15.13 -10.54
CA LEU A 114 2.50 14.17 -10.08
C LEU A 114 2.61 14.17 -8.56
N LYS A 115 2.56 15.35 -7.93
CA LYS A 115 2.55 15.46 -6.47
C LYS A 115 1.29 14.84 -5.85
N ALA A 116 0.13 15.04 -6.45
CA ALA A 116 -1.13 14.44 -5.97
C ALA A 116 -1.08 12.92 -6.05
N LEU A 117 -0.60 12.36 -7.15
CA LEU A 117 -0.43 10.90 -7.31
C LEU A 117 0.60 10.35 -6.32
N HIS A 118 1.74 11.03 -6.15
CA HIS A 118 2.76 10.64 -5.18
C HIS A 118 2.18 10.56 -3.76
N LEU A 119 1.45 11.57 -3.33
CA LEU A 119 0.81 11.58 -2.02
C LEU A 119 -0.29 10.51 -1.92
N PHE A 120 -1.16 10.41 -2.93
CA PHE A 120 -2.29 9.50 -2.91
C PHE A 120 -1.88 8.02 -2.85
N LEU A 121 -0.81 7.66 -3.56
CA LEU A 121 -0.28 6.29 -3.60
C LEU A 121 0.71 5.98 -2.47
N ASN A 122 1.04 6.96 -1.63
CA ASN A 122 1.99 6.77 -0.54
C ASN A 122 1.43 5.76 0.49
N PRO A 123 2.16 4.69 0.83
CA PRO A 123 1.69 3.70 1.81
C PRO A 123 1.49 4.26 3.23
N MET A 124 2.13 5.38 3.57
CA MET A 124 2.03 6.01 4.89
C MET A 124 0.90 7.02 4.99
N GLU A 125 0.79 7.89 3.98
CA GLU A 125 -0.03 9.10 4.01
C GLU A 125 -1.08 9.12 2.89
N GLY A 126 -1.09 8.13 2.01
CA GLY A 126 -2.01 8.06 0.89
C GLY A 126 -3.46 7.85 1.30
N ASN A 127 -4.30 7.58 0.29
CA ASN A 127 -5.74 7.47 0.43
C ASN A 127 -6.42 8.83 0.75
N PHE A 128 -7.73 8.88 0.66
CA PHE A 128 -8.54 10.10 0.89
C PHE A 128 -8.50 10.63 2.33
N GLN A 129 -8.15 9.78 3.30
CA GLN A 129 -8.07 10.14 4.72
C GLN A 129 -6.66 10.52 5.16
N GLY A 130 -5.65 10.38 4.29
CA GLY A 130 -4.26 10.69 4.62
C GLY A 130 -3.61 9.74 5.63
N ASN A 131 -4.12 8.51 5.76
CA ASN A 131 -3.62 7.49 6.68
C ASN A 131 -3.01 6.27 5.98
N GLY A 132 -2.79 6.40 4.67
CA GLY A 132 -2.27 5.35 3.80
C GLY A 132 -3.29 4.26 3.46
N TRP A 133 -2.91 3.39 2.57
CA TRP A 133 -3.72 2.24 2.15
C TRP A 133 -3.52 1.07 3.11
N GLU A 134 -4.58 0.33 3.39
CA GLU A 134 -4.46 -0.91 4.16
C GLU A 134 -3.78 -2.01 3.33
N ILE A 135 -3.07 -2.91 4.00
CA ILE A 135 -2.52 -4.11 3.37
C ILE A 135 -3.68 -4.94 2.80
N GLY A 136 -3.59 -5.33 1.54
CA GLY A 136 -4.63 -6.04 0.81
C GLY A 136 -5.60 -5.13 0.05
N VAL A 137 -5.45 -3.80 0.14
CA VAL A 137 -6.29 -2.83 -0.57
C VAL A 137 -5.44 -2.03 -1.56
N VAL A 138 -5.82 -2.10 -2.84
CA VAL A 138 -5.18 -1.38 -3.94
C VAL A 138 -6.18 -0.37 -4.50
N PRO A 139 -5.78 0.90 -4.71
CA PRO A 139 -6.68 1.90 -5.33
C PRO A 139 -7.15 1.45 -6.71
N ASN A 140 -8.38 1.74 -7.02
CA ASN A 140 -8.95 1.45 -8.34
C ASN A 140 -8.93 2.69 -9.26
N GLN A 141 -9.25 2.46 -10.53
CA GLN A 141 -9.24 3.51 -11.54
C GLN A 141 -10.18 4.68 -11.24
N ILE A 142 -11.34 4.42 -10.63
CA ILE A 142 -12.31 5.46 -10.26
C ILE A 142 -11.75 6.37 -9.17
N GLN A 143 -11.08 5.78 -8.18
CA GLN A 143 -10.45 6.53 -7.09
C GLN A 143 -9.33 7.44 -7.61
N ILE A 144 -8.48 6.92 -8.51
CA ILE A 144 -7.43 7.71 -9.17
C ILE A 144 -8.04 8.82 -10.04
N LEU A 145 -9.10 8.52 -10.79
CA LEU A 145 -9.79 9.53 -11.60
C LEU A 145 -10.35 10.69 -10.75
N ASN A 146 -10.94 10.36 -9.59
CA ASN A 146 -11.47 11.37 -8.68
C ASN A 146 -10.35 12.23 -8.08
N GLU A 147 -9.22 11.64 -7.75
CA GLU A 147 -8.04 12.37 -7.27
C GLU A 147 -7.54 13.35 -8.34
N LEU A 148 -7.38 12.90 -9.59
CA LEU A 148 -6.92 13.74 -10.67
C LEU A 148 -7.87 14.90 -10.99
N ARG A 149 -9.18 14.66 -10.93
CA ARG A 149 -10.21 15.70 -11.13
C ARG A 149 -10.18 16.80 -10.07
N GLY A 150 -9.71 16.47 -8.87
CA GLY A 150 -9.55 17.42 -7.77
C GLY A 150 -8.33 18.33 -7.91
N VAL A 151 -7.39 18.05 -8.80
CA VAL A 151 -6.16 18.83 -8.95
C VAL A 151 -6.46 20.17 -9.62
N GLN A 152 -5.99 21.24 -8.98
CA GLN A 152 -6.14 22.59 -9.50
C GLN A 152 -5.44 22.73 -10.87
N GLY A 153 -6.16 23.25 -11.86
CA GLY A 153 -5.70 23.42 -13.24
C GLY A 153 -6.18 22.31 -14.18
N VAL A 154 -6.61 21.17 -13.68
CA VAL A 154 -7.25 20.12 -14.47
C VAL A 154 -8.64 20.58 -14.88
N GLU A 155 -8.91 20.60 -16.18
CA GLU A 155 -10.24 20.87 -16.71
C GLU A 155 -11.02 19.56 -16.88
N ILE A 156 -10.40 18.61 -17.56
CA ILE A 156 -10.98 17.28 -17.80
C ILE A 156 -9.89 16.24 -17.98
N VAL A 157 -10.12 15.04 -17.48
CA VAL A 157 -9.33 13.85 -17.77
C VAL A 157 -10.02 13.14 -18.95
N THR A 158 -9.38 13.16 -20.11
CA THR A 158 -9.96 12.59 -21.35
C THR A 158 -9.70 11.10 -21.49
N SER A 159 -8.59 10.62 -20.93
CA SER A 159 -8.22 9.22 -20.93
C SER A 159 -7.49 8.89 -19.63
N LEU A 160 -7.76 7.71 -19.06
CA LEU A 160 -7.08 7.20 -17.89
C LEU A 160 -6.94 5.69 -17.96
N ARG A 161 -5.71 5.21 -17.83
CA ARG A 161 -5.39 3.79 -17.71
C ARG A 161 -4.44 3.58 -16.53
N LEU A 162 -4.70 2.57 -15.72
CA LEU A 162 -3.75 2.07 -14.72
C LEU A 162 -2.89 0.97 -15.31
N ILE A 163 -1.60 1.06 -15.06
CA ILE A 163 -0.62 0.01 -15.37
C ILE A 163 -0.18 -0.53 -14.03
N LEU A 164 -0.49 -1.79 -13.76
CA LEU A 164 -0.16 -2.49 -12.53
C LEU A 164 0.99 -3.44 -12.82
N GLN A 165 2.03 -3.37 -12.00
CA GLN A 165 3.20 -4.23 -12.14
C GLN A 165 3.59 -4.80 -10.79
N THR A 166 4.05 -6.04 -10.77
CA THR A 166 4.66 -6.67 -9.60
C THR A 166 6.02 -7.23 -9.95
N GLU A 167 6.88 -7.35 -8.96
CA GLU A 167 8.19 -7.94 -9.16
C GLU A 167 8.08 -9.47 -9.14
N GLN A 168 8.57 -10.09 -10.21
CA GLN A 168 8.72 -11.54 -10.32
C GLN A 168 10.13 -11.85 -10.82
N ASN A 169 10.90 -12.60 -10.03
CA ASN A 169 12.27 -12.99 -10.37
C ASN A 169 13.18 -11.79 -10.73
N GLY A 170 13.05 -10.68 -10.00
CA GLY A 170 13.85 -9.47 -10.22
C GLY A 170 13.43 -8.63 -11.44
N ARG A 171 12.23 -8.87 -12.00
CA ARG A 171 11.68 -8.11 -13.11
C ARG A 171 10.26 -7.67 -12.81
N LEU A 172 9.92 -6.45 -13.23
CA LEU A 172 8.55 -5.95 -13.19
C LEU A 172 7.73 -6.61 -14.31
N VAL A 173 6.63 -7.24 -13.93
CA VAL A 173 5.68 -7.90 -14.83
C VAL A 173 4.34 -7.20 -14.70
N GLU A 174 3.73 -6.84 -15.84
CA GLU A 174 2.41 -6.21 -15.88
C GLU A 174 1.34 -7.23 -15.47
N LEU A 175 0.37 -6.77 -14.70
CA LEU A 175 -0.77 -7.53 -14.20
C LEU A 175 -2.07 -6.94 -14.74
N ASP A 176 -2.99 -7.81 -15.09
CA ASP A 176 -4.38 -7.41 -15.29
C ASP A 176 -5.09 -7.18 -13.95
N THR A 177 -6.10 -6.33 -13.95
CA THR A 177 -6.87 -6.02 -12.73
C THR A 177 -7.48 -7.28 -12.08
N GLU A 178 -7.89 -8.26 -12.88
CA GLU A 178 -8.42 -9.53 -12.40
C GLU A 178 -7.35 -10.38 -11.68
N GLU A 179 -6.09 -10.20 -12.02
CA GLU A 179 -4.99 -10.91 -11.39
C GLU A 179 -4.67 -10.41 -9.98
N LEU A 180 -5.13 -9.21 -9.61
CA LEU A 180 -4.97 -8.68 -8.24
C LEU A 180 -5.59 -9.58 -7.17
N GLU A 181 -6.62 -10.34 -7.51
CA GLU A 181 -7.25 -11.31 -6.60
C GLU A 181 -6.26 -12.41 -6.14
N LYS A 182 -5.22 -12.67 -6.93
CA LYS A 182 -4.16 -13.63 -6.58
C LYS A 182 -3.18 -13.08 -5.52
N PHE A 183 -3.28 -11.78 -5.22
CA PHE A 183 -2.38 -11.06 -4.31
C PHE A 183 -3.13 -10.51 -3.08
N PRO A 184 -3.53 -11.38 -2.13
CA PRO A 184 -4.34 -10.98 -0.98
C PRO A 184 -3.61 -10.03 -0.01
N TYR A 185 -2.28 -9.94 -0.10
CA TYR A 185 -1.44 -9.07 0.73
C TYR A 185 -0.84 -7.93 -0.06
N ALA A 186 -1.53 -7.47 -1.10
CA ALA A 186 -1.07 -6.41 -1.97
C ALA A 186 -0.92 -5.07 -1.22
N VAL A 187 0.16 -4.36 -1.52
CA VAL A 187 0.38 -2.97 -1.11
C VAL A 187 0.69 -2.15 -2.35
N ALA A 188 -0.10 -1.11 -2.58
CA ALA A 188 0.15 -0.19 -3.67
C ALA A 188 1.39 0.66 -3.38
N VAL A 189 2.27 0.76 -4.35
CA VAL A 189 3.41 1.69 -4.36
C VAL A 189 3.42 2.46 -5.68
N GLU A 190 3.98 3.66 -5.67
CA GLU A 190 4.06 4.50 -6.85
C GLU A 190 4.92 3.85 -7.95
N GLY A 191 4.41 3.86 -9.19
CA GLY A 191 5.12 3.49 -10.40
C GLY A 191 5.47 4.73 -11.24
N GLU A 192 5.99 4.53 -12.45
CA GLU A 192 6.34 5.61 -13.37
C GLU A 192 5.12 6.11 -14.14
N HIS A 193 4.65 7.31 -13.80
CA HIS A 193 3.47 7.91 -14.43
C HIS A 193 3.78 8.53 -15.80
N GLN A 194 2.81 8.41 -16.73
CA GLN A 194 2.81 9.05 -18.04
C GLN A 194 1.61 9.99 -18.13
N ILE A 195 1.87 11.30 -17.99
CA ILE A 195 0.83 12.32 -17.99
C ILE A 195 1.01 13.21 -19.22
N ASP A 196 0.10 13.09 -20.17
CA ASP A 196 0.04 13.92 -21.36
C ASP A 196 -0.95 15.05 -21.14
N ILE A 197 -0.49 16.28 -21.25
CA ILE A 197 -1.31 17.47 -21.04
C ILE A 197 -1.51 18.20 -22.36
N THR A 198 -2.78 18.43 -22.67
CA THR A 198 -3.21 19.21 -23.84
C THR A 198 -4.01 20.44 -23.39
N THR A 199 -4.06 21.45 -24.23
CA THR A 199 -4.97 22.57 -24.06
C THR A 199 -6.21 22.35 -24.94
N GLY A 200 -7.36 22.82 -24.49
CA GLY A 200 -8.52 22.92 -25.34
C GLY A 200 -8.17 23.85 -26.49
N GLY A 201 -7.97 23.33 -27.69
CA GLY A 201 -7.91 24.15 -28.87
C GLY A 201 -9.23 24.88 -28.98
N GLY A 202 -9.20 26.21 -28.90
CA GLY A 202 -10.34 26.99 -29.31
C GLY A 202 -10.62 26.62 -30.77
N ALA A 203 -11.76 26.02 -31.00
CA ALA A 203 -12.31 26.01 -32.33
C ALA A 203 -12.72 27.49 -32.61
N ASP A 204 -11.96 28.16 -33.46
CA ASP A 204 -12.40 29.35 -34.12
C ASP A 204 -13.58 29.03 -35.04
#